data_92b672166c9c70e28906c5f2601d4e0b
#
_entry.id   92b672166c9c70e28906c5f2601d4e0b
#
_cell.length_a   1.000
_cell.length_b   1.000
_cell.length_c   1.000
_cell.angle_alpha   90.00
_cell.angle_beta   90.00
_cell.angle_gamma   90.00
#
_symmetry.space_group_name_H-M   'P 1'
#
loop_
_entity.id
_entity.type
_entity.pdbx_description
1 polymer ?
#
loop_
_entity_poly.entity_id
_entity_poly.type
_entity_poly.pdbx_seq_one_letter_code
_entity_poly.pdbx_strand_id
1 'polypeptide(L)'
;MAPSRMGADPDAIEKAAEILVDAKLPVIFVDQVGDSRAAVNSLIELAETLGAPVVDKRMRRYNFPNTHPLDLSGTDVYKNADVLLAIDVWDIDYCTKKEIGITHTMTDQIEGEYKIITIGTDDLESSSLVPEYYAIRETEVSILANSELAIPSLRDAIVKQIGGNKEIKDKIQKRAQK
;
A
#
# COMPACT_ATOMS: atom_id res chain seq x y z
N MET A 1 5.80 -6.08 -30.29
CA MET A 1 6.15 -4.84 -29.56
C MET A 1 5.42 -4.93 -28.23
N ALA A 2 6.11 -4.78 -27.10
CA ALA A 2 5.44 -4.77 -25.80
C ALA A 2 4.56 -3.51 -25.68
N PRO A 3 3.39 -3.57 -25.03
CA PRO A 3 2.56 -2.40 -24.79
C PRO A 3 3.33 -1.38 -23.93
N SER A 4 3.01 -0.10 -24.09
CA SER A 4 3.53 0.97 -23.22
C SER A 4 3.02 0.79 -21.79
N ARG A 5 3.84 1.13 -20.80
CA ARG A 5 3.43 1.13 -19.40
C ARG A 5 2.50 2.30 -19.13
N MET A 6 1.55 2.09 -18.24
CA MET A 6 0.59 3.10 -17.83
C MET A 6 1.19 3.95 -16.70
N GLY A 7 1.31 5.26 -16.91
CA GLY A 7 1.72 6.23 -15.89
C GLY A 7 0.57 6.59 -14.97
N ALA A 8 0.90 7.04 -13.76
CA ALA A 8 -0.08 7.50 -12.78
C ALA A 8 -0.58 8.91 -13.11
N ASP A 9 -1.84 9.18 -12.76
CA ASP A 9 -2.41 10.53 -12.77
C ASP A 9 -1.71 11.39 -11.70
N PRO A 10 -1.12 12.55 -12.06
CA PRO A 10 -0.42 13.42 -11.11
C PRO A 10 -1.31 13.93 -9.97
N ASP A 11 -2.58 14.24 -10.23
CA ASP A 11 -3.51 14.74 -9.22
C ASP A 11 -3.84 13.64 -8.20
N ALA A 12 -4.00 12.39 -8.66
CA ALA A 12 -4.21 11.24 -7.78
C ALA A 12 -2.96 10.95 -6.94
N ILE A 13 -1.77 11.09 -7.49
CA ILE A 13 -0.49 10.96 -6.78
C ILE A 13 -0.37 12.04 -5.69
N GLU A 14 -0.68 13.31 -6.00
CA GLU A 14 -0.61 14.38 -5.01
C GLU A 14 -1.60 14.15 -3.86
N LYS A 15 -2.85 13.77 -4.17
CA LYS A 15 -3.87 13.44 -3.16
C LYS A 15 -3.45 12.25 -2.27
N ALA A 16 -2.90 11.21 -2.87
CA ALA A 16 -2.39 10.06 -2.13
C ALA A 16 -1.24 10.45 -1.19
N ALA A 17 -0.31 11.28 -1.66
CA ALA A 17 0.81 11.78 -0.87
C ALA A 17 0.33 12.59 0.35
N GLU A 18 -0.66 13.47 0.18
CA GLU A 18 -1.26 14.24 1.27
C GLU A 18 -1.82 13.32 2.37
N ILE A 19 -2.62 12.33 1.98
CA ILE A 19 -3.24 11.40 2.92
C ILE A 19 -2.17 10.60 3.68
N LEU A 20 -1.15 10.09 2.98
CA LEU A 20 -0.08 9.28 3.58
C LEU A 20 0.81 10.09 4.53
N VAL A 21 1.12 11.33 4.19
CA VAL A 21 1.91 12.22 5.06
C VAL A 21 1.12 12.55 6.34
N ASP A 22 -0.19 12.79 6.22
CA ASP A 22 -1.05 13.11 7.36
C ASP A 22 -1.43 11.89 8.21
N ALA A 23 -1.32 10.68 7.72
CA ALA A 23 -1.64 9.45 8.46
C ALA A 23 -0.90 9.36 9.82
N LYS A 24 -1.47 8.67 10.77
CA LYS A 24 -0.83 8.34 12.07
C LYS A 24 0.00 7.06 11.94
N LEU A 25 -0.56 6.06 11.28
CA LEU A 25 0.08 4.77 11.03
C LEU A 25 -0.30 4.28 9.62
N PRO A 26 0.34 4.82 8.56
CA PRO A 26 0.17 4.25 7.23
C PRO A 26 0.83 2.87 7.17
N VAL A 27 0.15 1.90 6.56
CA VAL A 27 0.70 0.55 6.33
C VAL A 27 0.65 0.25 4.84
N ILE A 28 1.73 -0.31 4.31
CA ILE A 28 1.84 -0.65 2.90
C ILE A 28 1.59 -2.16 2.74
N PHE A 29 0.53 -2.52 2.02
CA PHE A 29 0.30 -3.89 1.58
C PHE A 29 0.85 -4.09 0.18
N VAL A 30 1.51 -5.23 -0.05
CA VAL A 30 2.08 -5.60 -1.35
C VAL A 30 1.78 -7.05 -1.72
N ASP A 31 1.57 -7.32 -3.02
CA ASP A 31 1.33 -8.69 -3.49
C ASP A 31 2.18 -9.06 -4.73
N GLN A 32 2.28 -8.20 -5.75
CA GLN A 32 2.93 -8.53 -7.02
C GLN A 32 4.06 -7.56 -7.44
N VAL A 33 4.49 -6.69 -6.56
CA VAL A 33 5.57 -5.72 -6.80
C VAL A 33 6.89 -6.40 -7.17
N GLY A 34 7.11 -7.62 -6.66
CA GLY A 34 8.32 -8.41 -6.91
C GLY A 34 8.55 -8.84 -8.36
N ASP A 35 7.61 -8.59 -9.26
CA ASP A 35 7.79 -8.81 -10.69
C ASP A 35 8.80 -7.83 -11.31
N SER A 36 9.05 -6.69 -10.67
CA SER A 36 10.02 -5.70 -11.07
C SER A 36 11.02 -5.38 -9.95
N ARG A 37 12.29 -5.66 -10.19
CA ARG A 37 13.35 -5.28 -9.24
C ARG A 37 13.43 -3.76 -9.03
N ALA A 38 13.14 -2.98 -10.06
CA ALA A 38 13.09 -1.52 -9.96
C ALA A 38 11.95 -1.07 -9.03
N ALA A 39 10.76 -1.69 -9.15
CA ALA A 39 9.64 -1.42 -8.27
C ALA A 39 9.95 -1.76 -6.81
N VAL A 40 10.59 -2.92 -6.55
CA VAL A 40 11.02 -3.29 -5.19
C VAL A 40 11.98 -2.27 -4.59
N ASN A 41 12.99 -1.80 -5.34
CA ASN A 41 13.91 -0.79 -4.86
C ASN A 41 13.19 0.54 -4.54
N SER A 42 12.28 0.97 -5.42
CA SER A 42 11.49 2.18 -5.19
C SER A 42 10.52 2.04 -4.01
N LEU A 43 10.00 0.82 -3.77
CA LEU A 43 9.17 0.53 -2.61
C LEU A 43 9.96 0.64 -1.29
N ILE A 44 11.21 0.17 -1.27
CA ILE A 44 12.08 0.34 -0.10
C ILE A 44 12.25 1.82 0.21
N GLU A 45 12.61 2.63 -0.78
CA GLU A 45 12.78 4.08 -0.63
C GLU A 45 11.47 4.77 -0.18
N LEU A 46 10.31 4.34 -0.70
CA LEU A 46 9.01 4.86 -0.30
C LEU A 46 8.71 4.53 1.18
N ALA A 47 8.91 3.27 1.57
CA ALA A 47 8.68 2.81 2.94
C ALA A 47 9.56 3.56 3.95
N GLU A 48 10.84 3.73 3.64
CA GLU A 48 11.78 4.51 4.45
C GLU A 48 11.39 5.99 4.52
N THR A 49 10.98 6.59 3.40
CA THR A 49 10.55 7.99 3.32
C THR A 49 9.32 8.26 4.20
N LEU A 50 8.39 7.32 4.26
CA LEU A 50 7.16 7.41 5.07
C LEU A 50 7.35 6.93 6.50
N GLY A 51 8.40 6.17 6.80
CA GLY A 51 8.51 5.39 8.04
C GLY A 51 7.36 4.38 8.17
N ALA A 52 6.88 3.84 7.06
CA ALA A 52 5.71 2.99 7.00
C ALA A 52 6.09 1.51 6.96
N PRO A 53 5.50 0.65 7.80
CA PRO A 53 5.69 -0.79 7.72
C PRO A 53 5.10 -1.35 6.42
N VAL A 54 5.78 -2.38 5.90
CA VAL A 54 5.36 -3.14 4.72
C VAL A 54 4.88 -4.51 5.17
N VAL A 55 3.76 -4.95 4.62
CA VAL A 55 3.13 -6.25 4.91
C VAL A 55 2.86 -6.99 3.61
N ASP A 56 3.54 -8.12 3.43
CA ASP A 56 3.30 -9.10 2.36
C ASP A 56 2.58 -10.32 2.94
N LYS A 57 1.26 -10.35 2.83
CA LYS A 57 0.46 -11.46 3.38
C LYS A 57 0.48 -12.72 2.53
N ARG A 58 0.69 -12.60 1.24
CA ARG A 58 0.66 -13.76 0.34
C ARG A 58 2.00 -14.45 0.22
N MET A 59 3.11 -13.72 0.44
CA MET A 59 4.49 -14.24 0.36
C MET A 59 4.77 -15.08 -0.92
N ARG A 60 4.02 -14.82 -1.98
CA ARG A 60 4.14 -15.57 -3.23
C ARG A 60 5.31 -15.14 -4.09
N ARG A 61 5.80 -13.91 -3.86
CA ARG A 61 6.89 -13.26 -4.59
C ARG A 61 7.79 -12.53 -3.63
N TYR A 62 8.97 -12.21 -4.07
CA TYR A 62 9.88 -11.37 -3.30
C TYR A 62 9.49 -9.89 -3.49
N ASN A 63 8.50 -9.43 -2.72
CA ASN A 63 7.96 -8.07 -2.84
C ASN A 63 8.75 -7.06 -2.01
N PHE A 64 9.28 -7.50 -0.87
CA PHE A 64 10.05 -6.65 0.05
C PHE A 64 11.13 -7.48 0.76
N PRO A 65 12.32 -6.91 1.09
CA PRO A 65 13.36 -7.65 1.79
C PRO A 65 12.92 -8.05 3.21
N ASN A 66 12.85 -9.34 3.49
CA ASN A 66 12.46 -9.87 4.80
C ASN A 66 13.46 -9.57 5.92
N THR A 67 14.64 -9.05 5.60
CA THR A 67 15.64 -8.58 6.56
C THR A 67 15.54 -7.09 6.85
N HIS A 68 14.63 -6.38 6.16
CA HIS A 68 14.47 -4.95 6.32
C HIS A 68 13.70 -4.62 7.61
N PRO A 69 14.10 -3.61 8.40
CA PRO A 69 13.43 -3.28 9.67
C PRO A 69 11.94 -2.93 9.53
N LEU A 70 11.52 -2.45 8.36
CA LEU A 70 10.12 -2.13 8.07
C LEU A 70 9.32 -3.32 7.51
N ASP A 71 9.93 -4.51 7.32
CA ASP A 71 9.17 -5.71 6.98
C ASP A 71 8.47 -6.24 8.23
N LEU A 72 7.17 -6.02 8.30
CA LEU A 72 6.32 -6.48 9.39
C LEU A 72 5.28 -7.50 8.90
N SER A 73 5.59 -8.23 7.84
CA SER A 73 4.70 -9.24 7.21
C SER A 73 4.19 -10.32 8.16
N GLY A 74 4.99 -10.68 9.16
CA GLY A 74 4.62 -11.67 10.18
C GLY A 74 3.89 -11.11 11.40
N THR A 75 3.49 -9.84 11.38
CA THR A 75 2.90 -9.15 12.54
C THR A 75 1.47 -8.68 12.26
N ASP A 76 0.80 -8.25 13.32
CA ASP A 76 -0.54 -7.67 13.28
C ASP A 76 -0.53 -6.12 13.24
N VAL A 77 0.58 -5.50 12.81
CA VAL A 77 0.74 -4.03 12.81
C VAL A 77 -0.39 -3.30 12.07
N TYR A 78 -0.91 -3.91 11.02
CA TYR A 78 -1.97 -3.34 10.19
C TYR A 78 -3.31 -3.19 10.93
N LYS A 79 -3.53 -3.87 12.05
CA LYS A 79 -4.80 -3.80 12.82
C LYS A 79 -5.10 -2.39 13.34
N ASN A 80 -4.07 -1.60 13.56
CA ASN A 80 -4.19 -0.21 14.05
C ASN A 80 -3.92 0.83 12.95
N ALA A 81 -3.88 0.42 11.68
CA ALA A 81 -3.64 1.33 10.57
C ALA A 81 -4.81 2.29 10.38
N ASP A 82 -4.52 3.56 10.16
CA ASP A 82 -5.50 4.57 9.75
C ASP A 82 -5.50 4.84 8.24
N VAL A 83 -4.42 4.42 7.55
CA VAL A 83 -4.32 4.44 6.09
C VAL A 83 -3.65 3.16 5.60
N LEU A 84 -4.25 2.51 4.62
CA LEU A 84 -3.67 1.40 3.87
C LEU A 84 -3.27 1.88 2.48
N LEU A 85 -2.02 1.64 2.12
CA LEU A 85 -1.54 1.75 0.75
C LEU A 85 -1.37 0.35 0.16
N ALA A 86 -2.28 -0.05 -0.71
CA ALA A 86 -2.23 -1.36 -1.37
C ALA A 86 -1.57 -1.21 -2.75
N ILE A 87 -0.45 -1.91 -2.99
CA ILE A 87 0.31 -1.83 -4.23
C ILE A 87 0.30 -3.21 -4.90
N ASP A 88 -0.27 -3.29 -6.11
CA ASP A 88 -0.45 -4.52 -6.87
C ASP A 88 -1.11 -5.63 -6.02
N VAL A 89 -2.07 -5.25 -5.18
CA VAL A 89 -2.82 -6.15 -4.32
C VAL A 89 -4.12 -6.53 -5.01
N TRP A 90 -4.23 -7.78 -5.41
CA TRP A 90 -5.43 -8.30 -6.08
C TRP A 90 -6.70 -8.20 -5.22
N ASP A 91 -6.60 -8.57 -3.95
CA ASP A 91 -7.76 -8.62 -3.06
C ASP A 91 -7.41 -8.03 -1.70
N ILE A 92 -7.92 -6.83 -1.44
CA ILE A 92 -7.69 -6.12 -0.17
C ILE A 92 -8.38 -6.85 0.99
N ASP A 93 -9.53 -7.46 0.75
CA ASP A 93 -10.24 -8.21 1.78
C ASP A 93 -9.44 -9.42 2.26
N TYR A 94 -8.70 -10.07 1.39
CA TYR A 94 -7.74 -11.11 1.80
C TYR A 94 -6.66 -10.57 2.77
N CYS A 95 -6.24 -9.34 2.57
CA CYS A 95 -5.24 -8.71 3.42
C CYS A 95 -5.79 -8.24 4.76
N THR A 96 -7.04 -7.77 4.80
CA THR A 96 -7.62 -7.07 5.95
C THR A 96 -8.61 -7.90 6.76
N LYS A 97 -9.19 -8.96 6.17
CA LYS A 97 -10.19 -9.78 6.83
C LYS A 97 -9.65 -11.15 7.25
N LYS A 98 -10.32 -11.73 8.21
CA LYS A 98 -10.12 -13.12 8.65
C LYS A 98 -11.44 -13.87 8.57
N GLU A 99 -11.37 -15.06 8.02
CA GLU A 99 -12.48 -16.00 8.04
C GLU A 99 -12.67 -16.58 9.44
N ILE A 100 -13.90 -16.51 9.95
CA ILE A 100 -14.23 -17.02 11.28
C ILE A 100 -15.23 -18.17 11.17
N GLY A 101 -14.82 -19.31 11.72
CA GLY A 101 -15.68 -20.47 11.98
C GLY A 101 -16.16 -21.21 10.74
N ILE A 102 -17.11 -22.11 10.97
CA ILE A 102 -17.72 -22.99 9.95
C ILE A 102 -18.63 -22.21 8.99
N THR A 103 -19.04 -21.02 9.37
CA THR A 103 -19.95 -20.17 8.57
C THR A 103 -19.26 -19.38 7.48
N HIS A 104 -17.92 -19.46 7.38
CA HIS A 104 -17.12 -18.68 6.43
C HIS A 104 -17.38 -17.17 6.50
N THR A 105 -17.69 -16.67 7.70
CA THR A 105 -17.95 -15.24 7.90
C THR A 105 -16.65 -14.47 7.90
N MET A 106 -16.54 -13.46 7.03
CA MET A 106 -15.37 -12.60 6.95
C MET A 106 -15.50 -11.44 7.95
N THR A 107 -14.51 -11.29 8.81
CA THR A 107 -14.47 -10.21 9.80
C THR A 107 -13.25 -9.35 9.55
N ASP A 108 -13.47 -8.04 9.49
CA ASP A 108 -12.37 -7.08 9.37
C ASP A 108 -11.48 -7.14 10.61
N GLN A 109 -10.16 -7.12 10.37
CA GLN A 109 -9.16 -7.19 11.44
C GLN A 109 -8.62 -5.81 11.82
N ILE A 110 -8.97 -4.78 11.06
CA ILE A 110 -8.53 -3.41 11.32
C ILE A 110 -9.52 -2.77 12.27
N GLU A 111 -8.98 -2.16 13.31
CA GLU A 111 -9.78 -1.50 14.34
C GLU A 111 -10.06 -0.04 13.94
N GLY A 112 -11.35 0.34 13.93
CA GLY A 112 -11.80 1.69 13.64
C GLY A 112 -11.94 2.01 12.15
N GLU A 113 -12.01 3.30 11.85
CA GLU A 113 -12.10 3.80 10.47
C GLU A 113 -10.70 3.95 9.86
N TYR A 114 -10.55 3.52 8.62
CA TYR A 114 -9.31 3.64 7.87
C TYR A 114 -9.59 3.98 6.41
N LYS A 115 -8.62 4.64 5.77
CA LYS A 115 -8.65 4.98 4.36
C LYS A 115 -7.87 3.95 3.55
N ILE A 116 -8.31 3.70 2.32
CA ILE A 116 -7.64 2.81 1.38
C ILE A 116 -7.16 3.63 0.18
N ILE A 117 -5.89 3.44 -0.17
CA ILE A 117 -5.27 3.95 -1.40
C ILE A 117 -4.79 2.74 -2.18
N THR A 118 -5.12 2.64 -3.47
CA THR A 118 -4.67 1.56 -4.34
C THR A 118 -3.73 2.07 -5.43
N ILE A 119 -2.71 1.28 -5.74
CA ILE A 119 -1.85 1.44 -6.92
C ILE A 119 -1.77 0.09 -7.61
N GLY A 120 -2.15 0.01 -8.87
CA GLY A 120 -2.07 -1.23 -9.63
C GLY A 120 -2.89 -1.15 -10.92
N THR A 121 -3.03 -2.29 -11.57
CA THR A 121 -3.84 -2.45 -12.79
C THR A 121 -5.06 -3.33 -12.57
N ASP A 122 -5.26 -3.81 -11.35
CA ASP A 122 -6.30 -4.78 -11.00
C ASP A 122 -7.71 -4.22 -11.21
N ASP A 123 -7.90 -2.91 -11.10
CA ASP A 123 -9.17 -2.24 -11.40
C ASP A 123 -9.64 -2.44 -12.85
N LEU A 124 -8.72 -2.74 -13.80
CA LEU A 124 -9.09 -3.09 -15.18
C LEU A 124 -9.77 -4.46 -15.27
N GLU A 125 -9.48 -5.33 -14.32
CA GLU A 125 -10.00 -6.70 -14.28
C GLU A 125 -11.23 -6.82 -13.38
N SER A 126 -11.54 -5.80 -12.58
CA SER A 126 -12.63 -5.80 -11.60
C SER A 126 -14.01 -6.08 -12.16
N SER A 127 -14.23 -5.83 -13.44
CA SER A 127 -15.50 -6.12 -14.12
C SER A 127 -15.61 -7.56 -14.64
N SER A 128 -14.50 -8.30 -14.71
CA SER A 128 -14.43 -9.64 -15.29
C SER A 128 -14.05 -10.73 -14.29
N LEU A 129 -13.43 -10.37 -13.19
CA LEU A 129 -13.02 -11.29 -12.14
C LEU A 129 -13.82 -11.02 -10.87
N VAL A 130 -14.28 -12.09 -10.26
CA VAL A 130 -14.87 -12.04 -8.94
C VAL A 130 -13.72 -12.07 -7.92
N PRO A 131 -13.57 -11.07 -7.05
CA PRO A 131 -12.58 -11.10 -5.98
C PRO A 131 -12.75 -12.35 -5.12
N GLU A 132 -11.69 -12.86 -4.54
CA GLU A 132 -11.70 -14.09 -3.74
C GLU A 132 -12.72 -14.01 -2.60
N TYR A 133 -12.92 -12.84 -2.03
CA TYR A 133 -13.89 -12.58 -0.95
C TYR A 133 -15.08 -11.72 -1.40
N TYR A 134 -15.21 -11.47 -2.70
CA TYR A 134 -16.41 -10.91 -3.32
C TYR A 134 -16.81 -9.48 -2.93
N ALA A 135 -15.89 -8.69 -2.42
CA ALA A 135 -16.17 -7.32 -2.06
C ALA A 135 -15.31 -6.33 -2.83
N ILE A 136 -15.96 -5.43 -3.56
CA ILE A 136 -15.30 -4.22 -4.08
C ILE A 136 -15.27 -3.22 -2.94
N ARG A 137 -14.08 -2.81 -2.51
CA ARG A 137 -13.90 -1.84 -1.44
C ARG A 137 -13.94 -0.42 -1.99
N GLU A 138 -14.63 0.43 -1.27
CA GLU A 138 -14.53 1.86 -1.49
C GLU A 138 -13.11 2.32 -1.15
N THR A 139 -12.49 3.04 -2.08
CA THR A 139 -11.14 3.55 -1.95
C THR A 139 -11.15 5.08 -1.93
N GLU A 140 -10.33 5.67 -1.08
CA GLU A 140 -10.16 7.13 -1.02
C GLU A 140 -9.45 7.67 -2.28
N VAL A 141 -8.47 6.91 -2.77
CA VAL A 141 -7.77 7.16 -4.03
C VAL A 141 -7.45 5.83 -4.70
N SER A 142 -7.86 5.67 -5.96
CA SER A 142 -7.42 4.56 -6.82
C SER A 142 -6.51 5.11 -7.91
N ILE A 143 -5.28 4.57 -8.00
CA ILE A 143 -4.25 4.96 -8.97
C ILE A 143 -4.06 3.81 -9.95
N LEU A 144 -4.73 3.92 -11.09
CA LEU A 144 -4.59 2.96 -12.17
C LEU A 144 -3.27 3.20 -12.90
N ALA A 145 -2.23 2.48 -12.52
CA ALA A 145 -0.89 2.65 -13.07
C ALA A 145 0.00 1.43 -12.87
N ASN A 146 1.05 1.33 -13.66
CA ASN A 146 2.13 0.39 -13.41
C ASN A 146 2.92 0.83 -12.17
N SER A 147 3.04 -0.04 -11.20
CA SER A 147 3.70 0.22 -9.90
C SER A 147 5.14 0.68 -10.03
N GLU A 148 5.90 0.15 -11.02
CA GLU A 148 7.29 0.57 -11.29
C GLU A 148 7.40 2.07 -11.64
N LEU A 149 6.34 2.67 -12.20
CA LEU A 149 6.28 4.10 -12.53
C LEU A 149 5.61 4.92 -11.42
N ALA A 150 4.58 4.37 -10.79
CA ALA A 150 3.78 5.07 -9.80
C ALA A 150 4.51 5.23 -8.45
N ILE A 151 5.23 4.20 -7.98
CA ILE A 151 5.93 4.23 -6.70
C ILE A 151 6.96 5.37 -6.62
N PRO A 152 7.87 5.56 -7.60
CA PRO A 152 8.78 6.70 -7.58
C PRO A 152 8.06 8.06 -7.60
N SER A 153 7.00 8.18 -8.39
CA SER A 153 6.20 9.41 -8.48
C SER A 153 5.56 9.76 -7.15
N LEU A 154 5.00 8.76 -6.47
CA LEU A 154 4.40 8.94 -5.14
C LEU A 154 5.46 9.32 -4.10
N ARG A 155 6.62 8.65 -4.10
CA ARG A 155 7.74 9.01 -3.22
C ARG A 155 8.17 10.46 -3.42
N ASP A 156 8.33 10.90 -4.66
CA ASP A 156 8.77 12.26 -4.97
C ASP A 156 7.75 13.31 -4.52
N ALA A 157 6.43 13.02 -4.68
CA ALA A 157 5.37 13.87 -4.18
C ALA A 157 5.40 13.96 -2.63
N ILE A 158 5.62 12.83 -1.94
CA ILE A 158 5.76 12.79 -0.48
C ILE A 158 6.98 13.59 -0.03
N VAL A 159 8.14 13.42 -0.67
CA VAL A 159 9.35 14.20 -0.37
C VAL A 159 9.11 15.70 -0.54
N LYS A 160 8.41 16.09 -1.59
CA LYS A 160 8.01 17.49 -1.84
C LYS A 160 7.15 18.03 -0.71
N GLN A 161 6.19 17.25 -0.21
CA GLN A 161 5.30 17.67 0.89
C GLN A 161 6.00 17.70 2.24
N ILE A 162 6.86 16.72 2.53
CA ILE A 162 7.69 16.72 3.73
C ILE A 162 8.57 17.97 3.75
N GLY A 163 9.23 18.29 2.65
CA GLY A 163 10.05 19.49 2.46
C GLY A 163 10.96 19.81 3.64
N GLY A 164 10.88 21.06 4.11
CA GLY A 164 11.56 21.54 5.30
C GLY A 164 10.76 21.42 6.60
N ASN A 165 9.54 20.84 6.57
CA ASN A 165 8.65 20.82 7.73
C ASN A 165 9.16 19.84 8.80
N LYS A 166 9.65 20.42 9.90
CA LYS A 166 10.24 19.66 11.02
C LYS A 166 9.22 18.78 11.72
N GLU A 167 7.98 19.25 11.84
CA GLU A 167 6.90 18.53 12.53
C GLU A 167 6.53 17.24 11.80
N ILE A 168 6.47 17.30 10.47
CA ILE A 168 6.23 16.10 9.62
C ILE A 168 7.41 15.13 9.75
N LYS A 169 8.65 15.62 9.72
CA LYS A 169 9.84 14.76 9.88
C LYS A 169 9.85 14.05 11.23
N ASP A 170 9.54 14.77 12.30
CA ASP A 170 9.47 14.21 13.65
C ASP A 170 8.34 13.16 13.77
N LYS A 171 7.22 13.38 13.10
CA LYS A 171 6.10 12.43 13.02
C LYS A 171 6.53 11.13 12.31
N ILE A 172 7.17 11.24 11.15
CA ILE A 172 7.68 10.09 10.37
C ILE A 172 8.72 9.32 11.17
N GLN A 173 9.65 10.00 11.81
CA GLN A 173 10.68 9.35 12.63
C GLN A 173 10.07 8.56 13.80
N LYS A 174 9.03 9.07 14.43
CA LYS A 174 8.29 8.35 15.49
C LYS A 174 7.56 7.11 14.98
N ARG A 175 7.08 7.12 13.72
CA ARG A 175 6.47 5.94 13.10
C ARG A 175 7.47 4.80 12.92
N ALA A 176 8.65 5.11 12.40
CA ALA A 176 9.70 4.14 12.13
C ALA A 176 10.31 3.48 13.40
N GLN A 177 10.00 4.02 14.60
CA GLN A 177 10.50 3.51 15.89
C GLN A 177 9.46 2.65 16.64
N LYS A 178 8.25 2.52 16.13
CA LYS A 178 7.19 1.68 16.71
C LYS A 178 7.16 0.31 16.08
#